data_94a2fec1547fa219410aab2eb7f27e33
#
_entry.id   94a2fec1547fa219410aab2eb7f27e33
#
_cell.length_a   1.000
_cell.length_b   1.000
_cell.length_c   1.000
_cell.angle_alpha   90.00
_cell.angle_beta   90.00
_cell.angle_gamma   90.00
#
_symmetry.space_group_name_H-M   'P 1'
#
loop_
_entity.id
_entity.type
_entity.pdbx_description
1 polymer ?
#
loop_
_entity_poly.entity_id
_entity_poly.type
_entity_poly.pdbx_seq_one_letter_code
_entity_poly.pdbx_strand_id
1 'polypeptide(L)'
;VREKVVEEGTRVKKGDVILRLSNSNLDLQILNAEAELAEKQNLLRNTQVTMQQDRLNNRTEQASLDMDCERKLRAYQQNSRLFKEKLISKETYLQSKEDYNLALRKHRLIGQRLKQDSLYRHVQMAQMEDNLDNMRKNVLLVRERKNKLEVRSAIDGELGLLDVELGQ
;
A
#
# COMPACT_ATOMS: atom_id res chain seq x y z
N VAL A 1 20.89 35.37 3.95
CA VAL A 1 20.57 35.26 5.38
C VAL A 1 19.17 35.81 5.63
N ARG A 2 18.31 35.05 6.32
CA ARG A 2 16.94 35.46 6.64
C ARG A 2 16.90 36.24 7.95
N GLU A 3 17.64 35.77 8.93
CA GLU A 3 17.58 36.31 10.30
C GLU A 3 18.90 36.07 11.03
N LYS A 4 19.43 37.07 11.69
CA LYS A 4 20.48 36.94 12.69
C LYS A 4 19.77 36.77 14.05
N VAL A 5 19.95 35.62 14.68
CA VAL A 5 19.27 35.26 15.97
C VAL A 5 20.06 35.78 17.16
N VAL A 6 21.38 35.84 17.01
CA VAL A 6 22.31 36.25 18.07
C VAL A 6 23.19 37.38 17.55
N GLU A 7 23.40 38.40 18.36
CA GLU A 7 24.30 39.53 18.05
C GLU A 7 25.74 39.21 18.45
N GLU A 8 26.66 39.90 17.80
CA GLU A 8 28.11 39.84 18.11
C GLU A 8 28.37 40.12 19.59
N GLY A 9 29.32 39.44 20.19
CA GLY A 9 29.67 39.59 21.61
C GLY A 9 28.75 38.88 22.58
N THR A 10 27.70 38.17 22.08
CA THR A 10 26.79 37.40 22.94
C THR A 10 27.36 36.03 23.29
N ARG A 11 27.20 35.60 24.56
CA ARG A 11 27.57 34.25 24.99
C ARG A 11 26.55 33.23 24.46
N VAL A 12 27.04 32.24 23.77
CA VAL A 12 26.28 31.12 23.19
C VAL A 12 26.71 29.78 23.79
N LYS A 13 25.79 28.88 23.91
CA LYS A 13 26.04 27.49 24.29
C LYS A 13 26.06 26.61 23.05
N LYS A 14 26.71 25.47 23.16
CA LYS A 14 26.70 24.45 22.11
C LYS A 14 25.27 24.07 21.73
N GLY A 15 24.94 24.22 20.44
CA GLY A 15 23.62 23.96 19.88
C GLY A 15 22.72 25.19 19.71
N ASP A 16 23.07 26.35 20.29
CA ASP A 16 22.30 27.58 20.11
C ASP A 16 22.32 28.01 18.65
N VAL A 17 21.16 28.46 18.14
CA VAL A 17 21.03 28.98 16.75
C VAL A 17 21.63 30.35 16.66
N ILE A 18 22.64 30.54 15.83
CA ILE A 18 23.31 31.80 15.60
C ILE A 18 22.60 32.62 14.49
N LEU A 19 22.36 31.95 13.37
CA LEU A 19 21.67 32.59 12.24
C LEU A 19 20.82 31.56 11.48
N ARG A 20 19.79 32.07 10.80
CA ARG A 20 18.92 31.28 9.91
C ARG A 20 19.11 31.72 8.47
N LEU A 21 19.42 30.74 7.61
CA LEU A 21 19.44 30.92 6.17
C LEU A 21 18.05 30.58 5.61
N SER A 22 17.67 31.17 4.48
CA SER A 22 16.47 30.76 3.75
C SER A 22 16.84 30.26 2.35
N ASN A 23 16.12 29.25 1.91
CA ASN A 23 16.23 28.75 0.55
C ASN A 23 14.83 28.38 0.04
N SER A 24 14.25 29.27 -0.74
CA SER A 24 12.90 29.13 -1.30
C SER A 24 12.78 27.87 -2.18
N ASN A 25 13.85 27.52 -2.90
CA ASN A 25 13.86 26.29 -3.70
C ASN A 25 13.76 25.03 -2.82
N LEU A 26 14.42 25.04 -1.67
CA LEU A 26 14.37 23.93 -0.73
C LEU A 26 13.00 23.81 -0.07
N ASP A 27 12.36 24.93 0.26
CA ASP A 27 10.99 24.94 0.78
C ASP A 27 10.00 24.39 -0.24
N LEU A 28 10.15 24.73 -1.52
CA LEU A 28 9.35 24.15 -2.61
C LEU A 28 9.63 22.64 -2.80
N GLN A 29 10.89 22.20 -2.70
CA GLN A 29 11.24 20.78 -2.77
C GLN A 29 10.59 19.98 -1.64
N ILE A 30 10.57 20.51 -0.42
CA ILE A 30 9.90 19.88 0.72
C ILE A 30 8.40 19.77 0.44
N LEU A 31 7.76 20.87 0.04
CA LEU A 31 6.33 20.90 -0.25
C LEU A 31 5.94 19.88 -1.33
N ASN A 32 6.72 19.82 -2.41
CA ASN A 32 6.49 18.87 -3.50
C ASN A 32 6.68 17.42 -3.04
N ALA A 33 7.74 17.12 -2.29
CA ALA A 33 8.00 15.78 -1.76
C ALA A 33 6.91 15.32 -0.77
N GLU A 34 6.41 16.22 0.06
CA GLU A 34 5.31 15.95 0.99
C GLU A 34 3.98 15.75 0.25
N ALA A 35 3.70 16.55 -0.77
CA ALA A 35 2.50 16.40 -1.60
C ALA A 35 2.50 15.07 -2.36
N GLU A 36 3.64 14.69 -2.94
CA GLU A 36 3.82 13.42 -3.62
C GLU A 36 3.66 12.21 -2.67
N LEU A 37 4.24 12.30 -1.47
CA LEU A 37 4.06 11.30 -0.43
C LEU A 37 2.57 11.15 -0.05
N ALA A 38 1.87 12.27 0.16
CA ALA A 38 0.45 12.28 0.50
C ALA A 38 -0.42 11.65 -0.61
N GLU A 39 -0.12 11.97 -1.87
CA GLU A 39 -0.80 11.37 -3.03
C GLU A 39 -0.64 9.85 -3.05
N LYS A 40 0.58 9.36 -2.87
CA LYS A 40 0.85 7.91 -2.87
C LYS A 40 0.26 7.19 -1.65
N GLN A 41 0.20 7.86 -0.50
CA GLN A 41 -0.50 7.33 0.68
C GLN A 41 -2.01 7.18 0.42
N ASN A 42 -2.63 8.17 -0.23
CA ASN A 42 -4.03 8.09 -0.62
C ASN A 42 -4.28 6.99 -1.66
N LEU A 43 -3.39 6.85 -2.65
CA LEU A 43 -3.46 5.77 -3.64
C LEU A 43 -3.38 4.40 -2.96
N LEU A 44 -2.45 4.19 -2.02
CA LEU A 44 -2.34 2.95 -1.26
C LEU A 44 -3.65 2.64 -0.53
N ARG A 45 -4.21 3.64 0.17
CA ARG A 45 -5.47 3.47 0.92
C ARG A 45 -6.63 3.09 0.01
N ASN A 46 -6.77 3.77 -1.13
CA ASN A 46 -7.81 3.46 -2.11
C ASN A 46 -7.63 2.05 -2.69
N THR A 47 -6.40 1.67 -2.99
CA THR A 47 -6.08 0.32 -3.48
C THR A 47 -6.43 -0.74 -2.43
N GLN A 48 -6.14 -0.50 -1.15
CA GLN A 48 -6.53 -1.40 -0.05
C GLN A 48 -8.05 -1.61 0.02
N VAL A 49 -8.81 -0.52 -0.08
CA VAL A 49 -10.29 -0.59 -0.07
C VAL A 49 -10.81 -1.38 -1.26
N THR A 50 -10.31 -1.12 -2.47
CA THR A 50 -10.68 -1.86 -3.68
C THR A 50 -10.36 -3.35 -3.55
N MET A 51 -9.16 -3.69 -3.09
CA MET A 51 -8.75 -5.08 -2.88
C MET A 51 -9.63 -5.80 -1.84
N GLN A 52 -10.09 -5.08 -0.82
CA GLN A 52 -10.99 -5.64 0.19
C GLN A 52 -12.38 -5.91 -0.39
N GLN A 53 -12.89 -5.01 -1.23
CA GLN A 53 -14.14 -5.21 -1.96
C GLN A 53 -14.07 -6.42 -2.91
N ASP A 54 -12.99 -6.52 -3.68
CA ASP A 54 -12.76 -7.66 -4.58
C ASP A 54 -12.66 -8.99 -3.82
N ARG A 55 -12.04 -8.97 -2.64
CA ARG A 55 -11.98 -10.15 -1.77
C ARG A 55 -13.38 -10.61 -1.32
N LEU A 56 -14.26 -9.68 -0.99
CA LEU A 56 -15.64 -10.01 -0.62
C LEU A 56 -16.42 -10.56 -1.81
N ASN A 57 -16.30 -9.94 -2.98
CA ASN A 57 -16.93 -10.41 -4.21
C ASN A 57 -16.46 -11.83 -4.57
N ASN A 58 -15.17 -12.07 -4.50
CA ASN A 58 -14.57 -13.37 -4.77
C ASN A 58 -15.05 -14.45 -3.78
N ARG A 59 -15.22 -14.11 -2.50
CA ARG A 59 -15.80 -15.05 -1.51
C ARG A 59 -17.25 -15.39 -1.81
N THR A 60 -18.04 -14.41 -2.23
CA THR A 60 -19.45 -14.63 -2.62
C THR A 60 -19.54 -15.54 -3.85
N GLU A 61 -18.69 -15.32 -4.85
CA GLU A 61 -18.60 -16.18 -6.02
C GLU A 61 -18.18 -17.61 -5.65
N GLN A 62 -17.18 -17.76 -4.80
CA GLN A 62 -16.73 -19.06 -4.31
C GLN A 62 -17.87 -19.79 -3.60
N ALA A 63 -18.54 -19.14 -2.65
CA ALA A 63 -19.64 -19.74 -1.92
C ALA A 63 -20.79 -20.18 -2.84
N SER A 64 -21.09 -19.41 -3.89
CA SER A 64 -22.09 -19.78 -4.90
C SER A 64 -21.68 -21.04 -5.68
N LEU A 65 -20.41 -21.13 -6.09
CA LEU A 65 -19.89 -22.31 -6.80
C LEU A 65 -19.78 -23.55 -5.90
N ASP A 66 -19.48 -23.37 -4.62
CA ASP A 66 -19.46 -24.44 -3.62
C ASP A 66 -20.87 -25.04 -3.48
N MET A 67 -21.88 -24.19 -3.32
CA MET A 67 -23.30 -24.60 -3.22
C MET A 67 -23.80 -25.29 -4.50
N ASP A 68 -23.41 -24.78 -5.68
CA ASP A 68 -23.77 -25.41 -6.96
C ASP A 68 -23.14 -26.79 -7.10
N CYS A 69 -21.85 -26.92 -6.76
CA CYS A 69 -21.14 -28.19 -6.78
C CYS A 69 -21.79 -29.23 -5.85
N GLU A 70 -22.16 -28.83 -4.63
CA GLU A 70 -22.87 -29.71 -3.69
C GLU A 70 -24.25 -30.13 -4.20
N ARG A 71 -25.00 -29.21 -4.79
CA ARG A 71 -26.32 -29.49 -5.36
C ARG A 71 -26.21 -30.49 -6.50
N LYS A 72 -25.25 -30.29 -7.42
CA LYS A 72 -25.02 -31.21 -8.55
C LYS A 72 -24.50 -32.55 -8.10
N LEU A 73 -23.68 -32.59 -7.04
CA LEU A 73 -23.24 -33.87 -6.44
C LEU A 73 -24.44 -34.67 -5.90
N ARG A 74 -25.31 -34.01 -5.13
CA ARG A 74 -26.54 -34.71 -4.60
C ARG A 74 -27.41 -35.23 -5.73
N ALA A 75 -27.64 -34.48 -6.78
CA ALA A 75 -28.42 -34.91 -7.95
C ALA A 75 -27.76 -36.11 -8.65
N TYR A 76 -26.45 -36.05 -8.86
CA TYR A 76 -25.70 -37.15 -9.45
C TYR A 76 -25.78 -38.44 -8.59
N GLN A 77 -25.62 -38.32 -7.27
CA GLN A 77 -25.71 -39.46 -6.35
C GLN A 77 -27.11 -40.10 -6.36
N GLN A 78 -28.15 -39.26 -6.35
CA GLN A 78 -29.54 -39.72 -6.45
C GLN A 78 -29.80 -40.44 -7.78
N ASN A 79 -29.43 -39.82 -8.90
CA ASN A 79 -29.61 -40.41 -10.21
C ASN A 79 -28.76 -41.69 -10.42
N SER A 80 -27.61 -41.77 -9.79
CA SER A 80 -26.79 -42.99 -9.80
C SER A 80 -27.48 -44.15 -9.10
N ARG A 81 -28.18 -43.93 -7.98
CA ARG A 81 -28.97 -44.95 -7.30
C ARG A 81 -30.18 -45.39 -8.14
N LEU A 82 -30.94 -44.41 -8.65
CA LEU A 82 -32.11 -44.69 -9.48
C LEU A 82 -31.75 -45.42 -10.78
N PHE A 83 -30.62 -45.12 -11.37
CA PHE A 83 -30.14 -45.82 -12.55
C PHE A 83 -29.76 -47.28 -12.25
N LYS A 84 -29.12 -47.56 -11.11
CA LYS A 84 -28.82 -48.94 -10.65
C LYS A 84 -30.11 -49.76 -10.46
N GLU A 85 -31.18 -49.11 -10.00
CA GLU A 85 -32.50 -49.71 -9.83
C GLU A 85 -33.34 -49.73 -11.14
N LYS A 86 -32.75 -49.29 -12.27
CA LYS A 86 -33.39 -49.21 -13.59
C LYS A 86 -34.63 -48.28 -13.64
N LEU A 87 -34.69 -47.27 -12.76
CA LEU A 87 -35.84 -46.37 -12.65
C LEU A 87 -35.71 -45.11 -13.52
N ILE A 88 -34.52 -44.85 -14.08
CA ILE A 88 -34.26 -43.73 -14.98
C ILE A 88 -33.46 -44.15 -16.21
N SER A 89 -33.50 -43.33 -17.27
CA SER A 89 -32.74 -43.58 -18.49
C SER A 89 -31.23 -43.40 -18.27
N LYS A 90 -30.43 -44.04 -19.10
CA LYS A 90 -28.97 -43.86 -19.14
C LYS A 90 -28.61 -42.39 -19.44
N GLU A 91 -29.36 -41.74 -20.30
CA GLU A 91 -29.16 -40.34 -20.68
C GLU A 91 -29.31 -39.41 -19.47
N THR A 92 -30.39 -39.55 -18.68
CA THR A 92 -30.60 -38.77 -17.45
C THR A 92 -29.46 -38.95 -16.44
N TYR A 93 -28.98 -40.19 -16.28
CA TYR A 93 -27.82 -40.48 -15.43
C TYR A 93 -26.54 -39.79 -15.95
N LEU A 94 -26.23 -39.92 -17.25
CA LEU A 94 -25.04 -39.30 -17.86
C LEU A 94 -25.07 -37.78 -17.76
N GLN A 95 -26.22 -37.16 -18.02
CA GLN A 95 -26.40 -35.73 -17.89
C GLN A 95 -26.09 -35.22 -16.46
N SER A 96 -26.62 -35.90 -15.44
CA SER A 96 -26.33 -35.55 -14.05
C SER A 96 -24.86 -35.68 -13.68
N LYS A 97 -24.17 -36.71 -14.25
CA LYS A 97 -22.73 -36.88 -14.10
C LYS A 97 -21.92 -35.80 -14.76
N GLU A 98 -22.29 -35.40 -15.97
CA GLU A 98 -21.63 -34.32 -16.71
C GLU A 98 -21.83 -32.96 -16.02
N ASP A 99 -23.03 -32.67 -15.54
CA ASP A 99 -23.36 -31.49 -14.77
C ASP A 99 -22.49 -31.37 -13.51
N TYR A 100 -22.37 -32.49 -12.77
CA TYR A 100 -21.52 -32.51 -11.58
C TYR A 100 -20.03 -32.30 -11.94
N ASN A 101 -19.54 -32.98 -12.99
CA ASN A 101 -18.15 -32.81 -13.44
C ASN A 101 -17.87 -31.35 -13.88
N LEU A 102 -18.80 -30.71 -14.53
CA LEU A 102 -18.68 -29.29 -14.89
C LEU A 102 -18.64 -28.39 -13.67
N ALA A 103 -19.53 -28.59 -12.70
CA ALA A 103 -19.54 -27.85 -11.45
C ALA A 103 -18.23 -28.05 -10.67
N LEU A 104 -17.70 -29.27 -10.61
CA LEU A 104 -16.43 -29.58 -9.96
C LEU A 104 -15.23 -28.88 -10.64
N ARG A 105 -15.22 -28.80 -11.97
CA ARG A 105 -14.19 -28.06 -12.72
C ARG A 105 -14.26 -26.56 -12.42
N LYS A 106 -15.46 -25.99 -12.42
CA LYS A 106 -15.65 -24.56 -12.06
C LYS A 106 -15.15 -24.27 -10.64
N HIS A 107 -15.50 -25.12 -9.68
CA HIS A 107 -15.03 -25.02 -8.29
C HIS A 107 -13.49 -25.06 -8.18
N ARG A 108 -12.82 -25.95 -8.90
CA ARG A 108 -11.35 -26.00 -8.93
C ARG A 108 -10.74 -24.76 -9.53
N LEU A 109 -11.29 -24.27 -10.65
CA LEU A 109 -10.78 -23.09 -11.34
C LEU A 109 -10.90 -21.82 -10.48
N ILE A 110 -12.02 -21.64 -9.76
CA ILE A 110 -12.15 -20.51 -8.83
C ILE A 110 -11.10 -20.59 -7.72
N GLY A 111 -10.85 -21.77 -7.16
CA GLY A 111 -9.82 -21.96 -6.14
C GLY A 111 -8.42 -21.61 -6.63
N GLN A 112 -8.06 -21.98 -7.86
CA GLN A 112 -6.79 -21.59 -8.47
C GLN A 112 -6.69 -20.09 -8.72
N ARG A 113 -7.77 -19.48 -9.29
CA ARG A 113 -7.83 -18.04 -9.50
C ARG A 113 -7.64 -17.27 -8.21
N LEU A 114 -8.34 -17.66 -7.13
CA LEU A 114 -8.23 -16.97 -5.84
C LEU A 114 -6.83 -17.05 -5.22
N LYS A 115 -6.12 -18.16 -5.43
CA LYS A 115 -4.71 -18.25 -4.99
C LYS A 115 -3.81 -17.32 -5.76
N GLN A 116 -3.96 -17.25 -7.09
CA GLN A 116 -3.18 -16.33 -7.94
C GLN A 116 -3.48 -14.87 -7.60
N ASP A 117 -4.74 -14.50 -7.46
CA ASP A 117 -5.17 -13.16 -7.08
C ASP A 117 -4.62 -12.75 -5.70
N SER A 118 -4.60 -13.67 -4.74
CA SER A 118 -4.03 -13.42 -3.42
C SER A 118 -2.54 -13.13 -3.49
N LEU A 119 -1.79 -13.92 -4.27
CA LEU A 119 -0.36 -13.71 -4.46
C LEU A 119 -0.08 -12.39 -5.16
N TYR A 120 -0.81 -12.10 -6.24
CA TYR A 120 -0.67 -10.85 -6.99
C TYR A 120 -0.91 -9.63 -6.10
N ARG A 121 -1.99 -9.62 -5.31
CA ARG A 121 -2.30 -8.56 -4.35
C ARG A 121 -1.19 -8.38 -3.31
N HIS A 122 -0.66 -9.48 -2.79
CA HIS A 122 0.42 -9.40 -1.80
C HIS A 122 1.66 -8.73 -2.38
N VAL A 123 2.08 -9.12 -3.58
CA VAL A 123 3.23 -8.53 -4.27
C VAL A 123 3.00 -7.05 -4.58
N GLN A 124 1.81 -6.71 -5.09
CA GLN A 124 1.46 -5.33 -5.40
C GLN A 124 1.46 -4.43 -4.15
N MET A 125 0.91 -4.92 -3.04
CA MET A 125 0.92 -4.18 -1.76
C MET A 125 2.34 -3.95 -1.24
N ALA A 126 3.17 -5.00 -1.25
CA ALA A 126 4.56 -4.89 -0.82
C ALA A 126 5.32 -3.85 -1.66
N GLN A 127 5.15 -3.85 -2.97
CA GLN A 127 5.77 -2.87 -3.85
C GLN A 127 5.31 -1.43 -3.57
N MET A 128 4.02 -1.23 -3.30
CA MET A 128 3.49 0.10 -2.94
C MET A 128 4.03 0.58 -1.59
N GLU A 129 4.14 -0.30 -0.61
CA GLU A 129 4.71 -0.01 0.71
C GLU A 129 6.20 0.34 0.62
N ASP A 130 6.98 -0.40 -0.16
CA ASP A 130 8.41 -0.11 -0.41
C ASP A 130 8.58 1.27 -1.08
N ASN A 131 7.74 1.60 -2.06
CA ASN A 131 7.76 2.90 -2.70
C ASN A 131 7.46 4.04 -1.71
N LEU A 132 6.47 3.85 -0.83
CA LEU A 132 6.15 4.82 0.22
C LEU A 132 7.29 4.99 1.21
N ASP A 133 7.95 3.92 1.59
CA ASP A 133 9.09 4.00 2.50
C ASP A 133 10.25 4.79 1.88
N ASN A 134 10.54 4.57 0.60
CA ASN A 134 11.53 5.36 -0.13
C ASN A 134 11.15 6.86 -0.21
N MET A 135 9.88 7.17 -0.44
CA MET A 135 9.40 8.56 -0.44
C MET A 135 9.50 9.20 0.94
N ARG A 136 9.18 8.48 2.02
CA ARG A 136 9.37 8.96 3.40
C ARG A 136 10.83 9.30 3.68
N LYS A 137 11.76 8.42 3.27
CA LYS A 137 13.20 8.67 3.38
C LYS A 137 13.61 9.93 2.60
N ASN A 138 13.08 10.13 1.40
CA ASN A 138 13.34 11.32 0.60
C ASN A 138 12.87 12.60 1.32
N VAL A 139 11.63 12.62 1.85
CA VAL A 139 11.12 13.74 2.64
C VAL A 139 12.01 14.05 3.84
N LEU A 140 12.45 13.01 4.57
CA LEU A 140 13.37 13.19 5.70
C LEU A 140 14.70 13.82 5.27
N LEU A 141 15.30 13.34 4.17
CA LEU A 141 16.56 13.89 3.65
C LEU A 141 16.43 15.36 3.25
N VAL A 142 15.32 15.76 2.61
CA VAL A 142 15.11 17.17 2.23
C VAL A 142 14.87 18.03 3.47
N ARG A 143 14.15 17.54 4.47
CA ARG A 143 13.98 18.21 5.77
C ARG A 143 15.29 18.37 6.54
N GLU A 144 16.15 17.36 6.54
CA GLU A 144 17.49 17.46 7.15
C GLU A 144 18.34 18.53 6.47
N ARG A 145 18.26 18.67 5.14
CA ARG A 145 18.92 19.76 4.42
C ARG A 145 18.41 21.13 4.88
N LYS A 146 17.10 21.25 5.12
CA LYS A 146 16.51 22.48 5.66
C LYS A 146 17.04 22.78 7.07
N ASN A 147 17.13 21.78 7.93
CA ASN A 147 17.64 21.96 9.28
C ASN A 147 19.12 22.44 9.30
N LYS A 148 19.92 22.07 8.29
CA LYS A 148 21.29 22.57 8.10
C LYS A 148 21.38 24.03 7.68
N LEU A 149 20.25 24.67 7.31
CA LEU A 149 20.17 26.10 7.08
C LEU A 149 20.14 26.92 8.40
N GLU A 150 19.95 26.27 9.54
CA GLU A 150 20.21 26.86 10.85
C GLU A 150 21.67 26.66 11.21
N VAL A 151 22.44 27.75 11.25
CA VAL A 151 23.82 27.68 11.72
C VAL A 151 23.80 27.75 13.25
N ARG A 152 24.33 26.68 13.85
CA ARG A 152 24.35 26.49 15.31
C ARG A 152 25.76 26.54 15.85
N SER A 153 25.93 26.99 17.08
CA SER A 153 27.20 26.95 17.76
C SER A 153 27.69 25.54 17.99
N ALA A 154 28.95 25.27 17.62
CA ALA A 154 29.60 23.96 17.84
C ALA A 154 30.14 23.80 19.28
N ILE A 155 30.38 24.92 19.96
CA ILE A 155 31.02 25.01 21.27
C ILE A 155 30.34 26.07 22.14
N ASP A 156 30.57 26.02 23.44
CA ASP A 156 30.21 27.11 24.33
C ASP A 156 31.27 28.22 24.21
N GLY A 157 30.85 29.48 24.09
CA GLY A 157 31.77 30.57 23.90
C GLY A 157 31.08 31.92 23.71
N GLU A 158 31.83 32.90 23.24
CA GLU A 158 31.34 34.20 22.88
C GLU A 158 31.38 34.35 21.34
N LEU A 159 30.29 34.86 20.74
CA LEU A 159 30.20 35.02 19.30
C LEU A 159 31.11 36.20 18.88
N GLY A 160 32.14 35.87 18.09
CA GLY A 160 33.01 36.91 17.51
C GLY A 160 32.33 37.70 16.38
N LEU A 161 33.14 38.26 15.50
CA LEU A 161 32.67 39.02 14.34
C LEU A 161 31.83 38.10 13.42
N LEU A 162 30.63 38.54 13.07
CA LEU A 162 29.71 37.86 12.15
C LEU A 162 29.51 38.75 10.90
N ASP A 163 30.44 38.64 9.98
CA ASP A 163 30.42 39.41 8.72
C ASP A 163 29.42 38.80 7.72
N VAL A 164 28.13 38.99 8.00
CA VAL A 164 27.01 38.51 7.18
C VAL A 164 25.92 39.55 7.13
N GLU A 165 25.47 39.93 5.93
CA GLU A 165 24.36 40.86 5.74
C GLU A 165 23.03 40.13 5.52
N LEU A 166 21.93 40.78 5.99
CA LEU A 166 20.57 40.30 5.70
C LEU A 166 20.27 40.46 4.21
N GLY A 167 19.85 39.40 3.56
CA GLY A 167 19.50 39.40 2.13
C GLY A 167 20.59 38.85 1.20
N GLN A 168 21.78 38.56 1.72
CA GLN A 168 22.80 37.82 0.95
C GLN A 168 22.47 36.33 0.80
#